data_c974ac3714bbbc2f5f8f0771fba102f7
#
_entry.id   c974ac3714bbbc2f5f8f0771fba102f7
#
_cell.length_a   1.000
_cell.length_b   1.000
_cell.length_c   1.000
_cell.angle_alpha   90.00
_cell.angle_beta   90.00
_cell.angle_gamma   90.00
#
_symmetry.space_group_name_H-M   'P 1'
#
loop_
_entity.id
_entity.type
_entity.pdbx_description
1 polymer ?
#
loop_
_entity_poly.entity_id
_entity_poly.type
_entity_poly.pdbx_seq_one_letter_code
_entity_poly.pdbx_strand_id
1 'polypeptide(L)'
;VDPIEFDPDQAIKWGISLLGNGAGNMMNTTMSAVGSIVSGLAAFFVAFSFACYVLFQKETLQVQIRKVFFAFLPKEKADAFLKVCSLTYRTFANFLTGQCLEAVILGCMFVVILSILRMPYALLIGVLIAFTALIPIFGAFIGCAVGSFLIFMVNPKQAILFIIVFLVLQQIEGNL
;
A
#
# COMPACT_ATOMS: atom_id res chain seq x y z
N VAL A 1 -16.87 10.04 -58.97
CA VAL A 1 -17.12 9.76 -57.55
C VAL A 1 -17.67 8.37 -57.53
N ASP A 2 -16.78 7.39 -57.32
CA ASP A 2 -17.15 5.97 -57.27
C ASP A 2 -17.98 5.73 -55.99
N PRO A 3 -19.09 4.94 -56.07
CA PRO A 3 -19.86 4.60 -54.90
C PRO A 3 -19.00 3.69 -54.02
N ILE A 4 -18.90 4.02 -52.73
CA ILE A 4 -18.26 3.19 -51.70
C ILE A 4 -19.02 1.87 -51.66
N GLU A 5 -18.48 0.84 -52.29
CA GLU A 5 -19.04 -0.51 -52.29
C GLU A 5 -18.81 -1.07 -50.88
N PHE A 6 -19.90 -1.10 -50.09
CA PHE A 6 -19.86 -1.62 -48.72
C PHE A 6 -19.82 -3.16 -48.84
N ASP A 7 -18.60 -3.71 -48.71
CA ASP A 7 -18.38 -5.16 -48.71
C ASP A 7 -18.70 -5.74 -47.32
N PRO A 8 -19.84 -6.42 -47.15
CA PRO A 8 -20.30 -6.98 -45.89
C PRO A 8 -19.33 -8.05 -45.34
N ASP A 9 -18.60 -8.74 -46.21
CA ASP A 9 -17.65 -9.78 -45.82
C ASP A 9 -16.39 -9.19 -45.18
N GLN A 10 -15.96 -8.02 -45.61
CA GLN A 10 -14.87 -7.29 -44.99
C GLN A 10 -15.27 -6.76 -43.59
N ALA A 11 -16.49 -6.24 -43.45
CA ALA A 11 -16.99 -5.75 -42.16
C ALA A 11 -17.12 -6.89 -41.13
N ILE A 12 -17.58 -8.07 -41.58
CA ILE A 12 -17.68 -9.25 -40.70
C ILE A 12 -16.29 -9.75 -40.29
N LYS A 13 -15.33 -9.84 -41.20
CA LYS A 13 -13.95 -10.23 -40.90
C LYS A 13 -13.30 -9.26 -39.97
N TRP A 14 -13.53 -7.95 -40.12
CA TRP A 14 -13.00 -6.91 -39.24
C TRP A 14 -13.60 -7.01 -37.84
N GLY A 15 -14.91 -7.24 -37.76
CA GLY A 15 -15.60 -7.49 -36.48
C GLY A 15 -15.08 -8.73 -35.73
N ILE A 16 -14.88 -9.85 -36.44
CA ILE A 16 -14.33 -11.09 -35.87
C ILE A 16 -12.89 -10.89 -35.41
N SER A 17 -12.05 -10.15 -36.17
CA SER A 17 -10.67 -9.87 -35.79
C SER A 17 -10.59 -8.97 -34.57
N LEU A 18 -11.47 -7.97 -34.43
CA LEU A 18 -11.55 -7.11 -33.24
C LEU A 18 -11.95 -7.89 -32.00
N LEU A 19 -12.94 -8.75 -32.12
CA LEU A 19 -13.42 -9.61 -31.03
C LEU A 19 -12.37 -10.64 -30.63
N GLY A 20 -11.71 -11.28 -31.59
CA GLY A 20 -10.65 -12.26 -31.33
C GLY A 20 -9.41 -11.64 -30.68
N ASN A 21 -8.97 -10.50 -31.20
CA ASN A 21 -7.82 -9.78 -30.64
C ASN A 21 -8.16 -9.13 -29.28
N GLY A 22 -9.38 -8.62 -29.11
CA GLY A 22 -9.85 -8.06 -27.85
C GLY A 22 -9.93 -9.12 -26.77
N ALA A 23 -10.54 -10.26 -27.04
CA ALA A 23 -10.67 -11.37 -26.09
C ALA A 23 -9.30 -11.97 -25.74
N GLY A 24 -8.42 -12.16 -26.73
CA GLY A 24 -7.06 -12.66 -26.50
C GLY A 24 -6.21 -11.72 -25.63
N ASN A 25 -6.29 -10.41 -25.90
CA ASN A 25 -5.59 -9.41 -25.09
C ASN A 25 -6.14 -9.31 -23.67
N MET A 26 -7.45 -9.38 -23.49
CA MET A 26 -8.07 -9.41 -22.15
C MET A 26 -7.66 -10.65 -21.36
N MET A 27 -7.65 -11.82 -22.03
CA MET A 27 -7.24 -13.07 -21.40
C MET A 27 -5.76 -13.07 -20.99
N ASN A 28 -4.87 -12.56 -21.85
CA ASN A 28 -3.45 -12.41 -21.54
C ASN A 28 -3.21 -11.39 -20.42
N THR A 29 -3.92 -10.27 -20.43
CA THR A 29 -3.82 -9.26 -19.38
C THR A 29 -4.30 -9.79 -18.03
N THR A 30 -5.41 -10.52 -18.03
CA THR A 30 -5.96 -11.16 -16.82
C THR A 30 -5.00 -12.23 -16.29
N MET A 31 -4.47 -13.07 -17.16
CA MET A 31 -3.51 -14.12 -16.79
C MET A 31 -2.21 -13.52 -16.23
N SER A 32 -1.73 -12.42 -16.83
CA SER A 32 -0.56 -11.67 -16.32
C SER A 32 -0.83 -11.01 -14.98
N ALA A 33 -2.03 -10.45 -14.78
CA ALA A 33 -2.42 -9.86 -13.51
C ALA A 33 -2.51 -10.91 -12.39
N VAL A 34 -3.14 -12.07 -12.67
CA VAL A 34 -3.20 -13.20 -11.73
C VAL A 34 -1.79 -13.72 -11.42
N GLY A 35 -0.95 -13.90 -12.43
CA GLY A 35 0.45 -14.30 -12.26
C GLY A 35 1.24 -13.33 -11.38
N SER A 36 1.04 -12.02 -11.57
CA SER A 36 1.68 -10.98 -10.75
C SER A 36 1.21 -11.01 -9.29
N ILE A 37 -0.07 -11.26 -9.05
CA ILE A 37 -0.62 -11.39 -7.69
C ILE A 37 -0.05 -12.63 -7.01
N VAL A 38 -0.03 -13.77 -7.69
CA VAL A 38 0.51 -15.03 -7.14
C VAL A 38 2.00 -14.92 -6.84
N SER A 39 2.79 -14.34 -7.76
CA SER A 39 4.22 -14.11 -7.52
C SER A 39 4.47 -13.10 -6.40
N GLY A 40 3.66 -12.05 -6.30
CA GLY A 40 3.71 -11.08 -5.21
C GLY A 40 3.42 -11.72 -3.85
N LEU A 41 2.40 -12.58 -3.77
CA LEU A 41 2.08 -13.33 -2.56
C LEU A 41 3.21 -14.29 -2.17
N ALA A 42 3.75 -15.04 -3.13
CA ALA A 42 4.87 -15.93 -2.87
C ALA A 42 6.10 -15.17 -2.36
N ALA A 43 6.45 -14.05 -3.00
CA ALA A 43 7.53 -13.18 -2.55
C ALA A 43 7.28 -12.61 -1.15
N PHE A 44 6.04 -12.23 -0.84
CA PHE A 44 5.65 -11.77 0.49
C PHE A 44 5.88 -12.87 1.56
N PHE A 45 5.43 -14.10 1.31
CA PHE A 45 5.63 -15.21 2.26
C PHE A 45 7.11 -15.54 2.47
N VAL A 46 7.91 -15.53 1.41
CA VAL A 46 9.35 -15.73 1.51
C VAL A 46 10.01 -14.63 2.31
N ALA A 47 9.70 -13.36 1.99
CA ALA A 47 10.22 -12.21 2.72
C ALA A 47 9.79 -12.20 4.18
N PHE A 48 8.53 -12.54 4.47
CA PHE A 48 8.00 -12.65 5.83
C PHE A 48 8.70 -13.74 6.62
N SER A 49 8.87 -14.93 6.04
CA SER A 49 9.60 -16.05 6.66
C SER A 49 11.05 -15.69 6.96
N PHE A 50 11.71 -15.00 6.00
CA PHE A 50 13.06 -14.50 6.19
C PHE A 50 13.14 -13.45 7.29
N ALA A 51 12.21 -12.52 7.33
CA ALA A 51 12.12 -11.49 8.38
C ALA A 51 11.94 -12.13 9.76
N CYS A 52 11.05 -13.11 9.89
CA CYS A 52 10.87 -13.87 11.12
C CYS A 52 12.18 -14.60 11.54
N TYR A 53 12.85 -15.23 10.60
CA TYR A 53 14.12 -15.92 10.87
C TYR A 53 15.19 -14.94 11.38
N VAL A 54 15.34 -13.78 10.73
CA VAL A 54 16.27 -12.73 11.17
C VAL A 54 15.91 -12.20 12.55
N LEU A 55 14.62 -12.01 12.83
CA LEU A 55 14.13 -11.54 14.13
C LEU A 55 14.44 -12.53 15.25
N PHE A 56 14.25 -13.82 15.03
CA PHE A 56 14.57 -14.86 16.01
C PHE A 56 16.07 -14.98 16.28
N GLN A 57 16.91 -14.70 15.27
CA GLN A 57 18.37 -14.80 15.39
C GLN A 57 19.08 -13.45 15.53
N LYS A 58 18.34 -12.37 15.79
CA LYS A 58 18.88 -10.99 15.82
C LYS A 58 20.10 -10.84 16.73
N GLU A 59 20.10 -11.48 17.89
CA GLU A 59 21.21 -11.39 18.86
C GLU A 59 22.47 -12.07 18.36
N THR A 60 22.33 -13.28 17.80
CA THR A 60 23.45 -14.02 17.20
C THR A 60 24.01 -13.29 15.99
N LEU A 61 23.13 -12.78 15.14
CA LEU A 61 23.51 -12.02 13.95
C LEU A 61 24.26 -10.72 14.32
N GLN A 62 23.80 -10.00 15.33
CA GLN A 62 24.43 -8.80 15.82
C GLN A 62 25.87 -9.07 16.32
N VAL A 63 26.08 -10.15 17.07
CA VAL A 63 27.40 -10.55 17.55
C VAL A 63 28.31 -10.95 16.40
N GLN A 64 27.80 -11.70 15.43
CA GLN A 64 28.59 -12.11 14.26
C GLN A 64 28.99 -10.92 13.39
N ILE A 65 28.06 -10.02 13.09
CA ILE A 65 28.33 -8.81 12.32
C ILE A 65 29.37 -7.95 13.06
N ARG A 66 29.24 -7.78 14.36
CA ARG A 66 30.20 -7.04 15.16
C ARG A 66 31.60 -7.66 15.10
N LYS A 67 31.73 -8.98 15.19
CA LYS A 67 33.01 -9.68 15.06
C LYS A 67 33.66 -9.46 13.69
N VAL A 68 32.87 -9.52 12.63
CA VAL A 68 33.37 -9.25 11.27
C VAL A 68 33.87 -7.82 11.12
N PHE A 69 33.15 -6.83 11.62
CA PHE A 69 33.61 -5.43 11.56
C PHE A 69 34.91 -5.20 12.32
N PHE A 70 35.07 -5.79 13.51
CA PHE A 70 36.31 -5.67 14.28
C PHE A 70 37.48 -6.46 13.70
N ALA A 71 37.22 -7.46 12.85
CA ALA A 71 38.27 -8.22 12.15
C ALA A 71 38.84 -7.43 10.96
N PHE A 72 38.02 -6.65 10.26
CA PHE A 72 38.41 -5.96 9.02
C PHE A 72 38.69 -4.46 9.20
N LEU A 73 38.15 -3.80 10.23
CA LEU A 73 38.31 -2.37 10.44
C LEU A 73 39.14 -2.07 11.71
N PRO A 74 39.93 -0.97 11.70
CA PRO A 74 40.51 -0.42 12.93
C PRO A 74 39.44 -0.12 13.96
N LYS A 75 39.74 -0.34 15.24
CA LYS A 75 38.75 -0.23 16.35
C LYS A 75 38.00 1.10 16.33
N GLU A 76 38.68 2.21 16.11
CA GLU A 76 38.06 3.55 16.09
C GLU A 76 36.98 3.69 15.01
N LYS A 77 37.25 3.17 13.80
CA LYS A 77 36.29 3.22 12.67
C LYS A 77 35.13 2.23 12.87
N ALA A 78 35.41 1.05 13.43
CA ALA A 78 34.40 0.06 13.74
C ALA A 78 33.41 0.57 14.81
N ASP A 79 33.91 1.20 15.86
CA ASP A 79 33.09 1.80 16.94
C ASP A 79 32.27 2.98 16.44
N ALA A 80 32.84 3.85 15.60
CA ALA A 80 32.11 4.96 14.97
C ALA A 80 30.97 4.42 14.09
N PHE A 81 31.22 3.41 13.27
CA PHE A 81 30.20 2.80 12.41
C PHE A 81 29.08 2.13 13.22
N LEU A 82 29.43 1.36 14.25
CA LEU A 82 28.45 0.72 15.13
C LEU A 82 27.58 1.73 15.88
N LYS A 83 28.17 2.87 16.26
CA LYS A 83 27.43 3.98 16.88
C LYS A 83 26.41 4.57 15.92
N VAL A 84 26.79 4.79 14.66
CA VAL A 84 25.87 5.28 13.62
C VAL A 84 24.74 4.25 13.38
N CYS A 85 25.08 2.97 13.24
CA CYS A 85 24.07 1.91 13.08
C CYS A 85 23.10 1.85 14.27
N SER A 86 23.61 1.96 15.49
CA SER A 86 22.77 1.98 16.70
C SER A 86 21.87 3.20 16.76
N LEU A 87 22.36 4.37 16.37
CA LEU A 87 21.56 5.60 16.29
C LEU A 87 20.47 5.47 15.23
N THR A 88 20.84 5.00 14.03
CA THR A 88 19.90 4.77 12.93
C THR A 88 18.79 3.79 13.33
N TYR A 89 19.16 2.65 13.94
CA TYR A 89 18.21 1.68 14.44
C TYR A 89 17.22 2.30 15.44
N ARG A 90 17.73 3.06 16.40
CA ARG A 90 16.92 3.70 17.45
C ARG A 90 15.96 4.71 16.85
N THR A 91 16.45 5.57 15.95
CA THR A 91 15.62 6.57 15.27
C THR A 91 14.54 5.91 14.43
N PHE A 92 14.90 4.88 13.66
CA PHE A 92 13.97 4.18 12.79
C PHE A 92 12.93 3.37 13.59
N ALA A 93 13.35 2.71 14.68
CA ALA A 93 12.42 1.97 15.55
C ALA A 93 11.42 2.91 16.23
N ASN A 94 11.87 4.05 16.73
CA ASN A 94 10.98 5.05 17.33
C ASN A 94 10.01 5.64 16.29
N PHE A 95 10.51 5.93 15.09
CA PHE A 95 9.64 6.39 13.99
C PHE A 95 8.57 5.38 13.62
N LEU A 96 8.94 4.10 13.41
CA LEU A 96 7.97 3.06 13.09
C LEU A 96 6.95 2.84 14.21
N THR A 97 7.40 2.87 15.47
CA THR A 97 6.50 2.72 16.61
C THR A 97 5.50 3.88 16.68
N GLY A 98 5.98 5.11 16.47
CA GLY A 98 5.13 6.30 16.37
C GLY A 98 4.11 6.17 15.24
N GLN A 99 4.57 5.81 14.05
CA GLN A 99 3.72 5.63 12.87
C GLN A 99 2.63 4.55 13.05
N CYS A 100 2.99 3.42 13.70
CA CYS A 100 2.01 2.39 14.01
C CYS A 100 0.97 2.88 15.02
N LEU A 101 1.38 3.61 16.05
CA LEU A 101 0.47 4.17 17.05
C LEU A 101 -0.47 5.19 16.41
N GLU A 102 0.07 6.10 15.63
CA GLU A 102 -0.68 7.10 14.85
C GLU A 102 -1.71 6.44 13.93
N ALA A 103 -1.31 5.42 13.16
CA ALA A 103 -2.20 4.67 12.28
C ALA A 103 -3.38 4.03 13.01
N VAL A 104 -3.15 3.46 14.19
CA VAL A 104 -4.20 2.87 15.03
C VAL A 104 -5.15 3.94 15.56
N ILE A 105 -4.62 5.04 16.09
CA ILE A 105 -5.43 6.17 16.60
C ILE A 105 -6.28 6.75 15.46
N LEU A 106 -5.67 7.03 14.32
CA LEU A 106 -6.35 7.59 13.15
C LEU A 106 -7.47 6.67 12.66
N GLY A 107 -7.16 5.37 12.49
CA GLY A 107 -8.15 4.38 12.10
C GLY A 107 -9.33 4.30 13.06
N CYS A 108 -9.08 4.28 14.37
CA CYS A 108 -10.13 4.29 15.39
C CYS A 108 -10.97 5.58 15.32
N MET A 109 -10.35 6.74 15.17
CA MET A 109 -11.06 8.01 14.99
C MET A 109 -11.99 7.98 13.78
N PHE A 110 -11.50 7.49 12.64
CA PHE A 110 -12.33 7.36 11.44
C PHE A 110 -13.49 6.39 11.64
N VAL A 111 -13.27 5.21 12.22
CA VAL A 111 -14.33 4.25 12.51
C VAL A 111 -15.42 4.90 13.38
N VAL A 112 -15.03 5.58 14.46
CA VAL A 112 -15.98 6.21 15.38
C VAL A 112 -16.77 7.32 14.69
N ILE A 113 -16.11 8.25 14.02
CA ILE A 113 -16.76 9.40 13.40
C ILE A 113 -17.65 8.98 12.23
N LEU A 114 -17.19 8.08 11.36
CA LEU A 114 -18.00 7.58 10.25
C LEU A 114 -19.20 6.76 10.74
N SER A 115 -19.06 6.03 11.86
CA SER A 115 -20.15 5.31 12.48
C SER A 115 -21.20 6.25 13.08
N ILE A 116 -20.78 7.34 13.74
CA ILE A 116 -21.69 8.38 14.29
C ILE A 116 -22.46 9.06 13.15
N LEU A 117 -21.79 9.35 12.03
CA LEU A 117 -22.39 9.93 10.84
C LEU A 117 -23.23 8.92 10.02
N ARG A 118 -23.31 7.67 10.47
CA ARG A 118 -24.01 6.57 9.78
C ARG A 118 -23.61 6.43 8.31
N MET A 119 -22.32 6.60 8.04
CA MET A 119 -21.79 6.40 6.69
C MET A 119 -21.65 4.92 6.36
N PRO A 120 -21.87 4.53 5.08
CA PRO A 120 -21.66 3.15 4.65
C PRO A 120 -20.18 2.78 4.79
N TYR A 121 -19.93 1.50 5.08
CA TYR A 121 -18.57 0.93 5.17
C TYR A 121 -17.63 1.60 6.20
N ALA A 122 -18.15 2.22 7.28
CA ALA A 122 -17.37 2.94 8.28
C ALA A 122 -16.19 2.12 8.82
N LEU A 123 -16.43 0.85 9.19
CA LEU A 123 -15.39 -0.05 9.68
C LEU A 123 -14.35 -0.36 8.61
N LEU A 124 -14.80 -0.70 7.40
CA LEU A 124 -13.90 -1.02 6.28
C LEU A 124 -12.99 0.17 5.95
N ILE A 125 -13.57 1.35 5.86
CA ILE A 125 -12.83 2.58 5.53
C ILE A 125 -11.86 2.94 6.66
N GLY A 126 -12.26 2.85 7.91
CA GLY A 126 -11.37 3.12 9.04
C GLY A 126 -10.18 2.16 9.11
N VAL A 127 -10.41 0.87 8.87
CA VAL A 127 -9.34 -0.14 8.78
C VAL A 127 -8.45 0.14 7.57
N LEU A 128 -9.02 0.46 6.41
CA LEU A 128 -8.26 0.82 5.21
C LEU A 128 -7.35 2.02 5.49
N ILE A 129 -7.89 3.08 6.13
CA ILE A 129 -7.12 4.28 6.47
C ILE A 129 -6.01 3.94 7.45
N ALA A 130 -6.26 3.11 8.48
CA ALA A 130 -5.23 2.66 9.39
C ALA A 130 -4.07 1.94 8.66
N PHE A 131 -4.38 1.05 7.74
CA PHE A 131 -3.34 0.37 6.95
C PHE A 131 -2.60 1.31 6.00
N THR A 132 -3.31 2.18 5.31
CA THR A 132 -2.66 3.12 4.38
C THR A 132 -1.84 4.17 5.11
N ALA A 133 -2.25 4.61 6.30
CA ALA A 133 -1.53 5.57 7.14
C ALA A 133 -0.13 5.08 7.55
N LEU A 134 0.14 3.76 7.51
CA LEU A 134 1.50 3.25 7.72
C LEU A 134 2.51 3.74 6.66
N ILE A 135 2.03 4.21 5.52
CA ILE A 135 2.87 4.82 4.48
C ILE A 135 2.79 6.34 4.65
N PRO A 136 3.83 7.00 5.19
CA PRO A 136 3.80 8.44 5.44
C PRO A 136 3.46 9.22 4.17
N ILE A 137 2.63 10.24 4.29
CA ILE A 137 2.18 11.14 3.20
C ILE A 137 1.24 10.43 2.21
N PHE A 138 1.67 9.33 1.59
CA PHE A 138 0.88 8.62 0.59
C PHE A 138 -0.36 7.94 1.17
N GLY A 139 -0.29 7.51 2.43
CA GLY A 139 -1.38 6.82 3.11
C GLY A 139 -2.67 7.64 3.17
N ALA A 140 -2.55 8.90 3.50
CA ALA A 140 -3.68 9.84 3.54
C ALA A 140 -4.35 9.98 2.16
N PHE A 141 -3.56 10.15 1.09
CA PHE A 141 -4.10 10.28 -0.27
C PHE A 141 -4.81 9.00 -0.74
N ILE A 142 -4.20 7.84 -0.50
CA ILE A 142 -4.79 6.54 -0.86
C ILE A 142 -6.07 6.31 -0.06
N GLY A 143 -6.03 6.52 1.25
CA GLY A 143 -7.19 6.36 2.13
C GLY A 143 -8.35 7.27 1.74
N CYS A 144 -8.07 8.54 1.44
CA CYS A 144 -9.05 9.50 0.96
C CYS A 144 -9.65 9.09 -0.39
N ALA A 145 -8.81 8.75 -1.36
CA ALA A 145 -9.27 8.39 -2.70
C ALA A 145 -10.13 7.13 -2.70
N VAL A 146 -9.67 6.06 -2.06
CA VAL A 146 -10.40 4.78 -2.01
C VAL A 146 -11.64 4.90 -1.14
N GLY A 147 -11.56 5.56 0.02
CA GLY A 147 -12.69 5.80 0.90
C GLY A 147 -13.79 6.63 0.23
N SER A 148 -13.41 7.72 -0.44
CA SER A 148 -14.34 8.56 -1.20
C SER A 148 -15.00 7.77 -2.34
N PHE A 149 -14.25 6.95 -3.05
CA PHE A 149 -14.77 6.14 -4.14
C PHE A 149 -15.80 5.10 -3.63
N LEU A 150 -15.49 4.40 -2.54
CA LEU A 150 -16.41 3.42 -1.93
C LEU A 150 -17.72 4.05 -1.48
N ILE A 151 -17.67 5.22 -0.82
CA ILE A 151 -18.87 5.92 -0.38
C ILE A 151 -19.63 6.50 -1.58
N PHE A 152 -18.93 7.02 -2.58
CA PHE A 152 -19.53 7.59 -3.78
C PHE A 152 -20.41 6.58 -4.54
N MET A 153 -19.99 5.32 -4.60
CA MET A 153 -20.76 4.25 -5.22
C MET A 153 -22.11 4.00 -4.54
N VAL A 154 -22.23 4.33 -3.24
CA VAL A 154 -23.48 4.14 -2.48
C VAL A 154 -24.28 5.43 -2.43
N ASN A 155 -23.64 6.56 -2.10
CA ASN A 155 -24.30 7.86 -1.97
C ASN A 155 -23.33 9.00 -2.27
N PRO A 156 -23.47 9.69 -3.43
CA PRO A 156 -22.60 10.78 -3.83
C PRO A 156 -22.56 11.95 -2.84
N LYS A 157 -23.67 12.25 -2.17
CA LYS A 157 -23.74 13.35 -1.18
C LYS A 157 -22.91 13.02 0.07
N GLN A 158 -22.91 11.75 0.50
CA GLN A 158 -22.09 11.33 1.62
C GLN A 158 -20.60 11.27 1.28
N ALA A 159 -20.23 11.06 0.02
CA ALA A 159 -18.84 11.10 -0.40
C ALA A 159 -18.24 12.52 -0.25
N ILE A 160 -19.00 13.56 -0.57
CA ILE A 160 -18.56 14.95 -0.35
C ILE A 160 -18.38 15.21 1.15
N LEU A 161 -19.35 14.78 1.98
CA LEU A 161 -19.25 14.92 3.43
C LEU A 161 -18.03 14.15 3.97
N PHE A 162 -17.76 12.94 3.46
CA PHE A 162 -16.57 12.17 3.83
C PHE A 162 -15.27 12.91 3.56
N ILE A 163 -15.14 13.55 2.38
CA ILE A 163 -13.93 14.33 2.05
C ILE A 163 -13.73 15.47 3.05
N ILE A 164 -14.81 16.18 3.40
CA ILE A 164 -14.74 17.28 4.39
C ILE A 164 -14.31 16.71 5.76
N VAL A 165 -14.94 15.66 6.22
CA VAL A 165 -14.59 14.98 7.49
C VAL A 165 -13.14 14.50 7.47
N PHE A 166 -12.71 13.91 6.34
CA PHE A 166 -11.34 13.44 6.17
C PHE A 166 -10.33 14.58 6.33
N LEU A 167 -10.55 15.71 5.65
CA LEU A 167 -9.67 16.88 5.74
C LEU A 167 -9.63 17.47 7.16
N VAL A 168 -10.76 17.51 7.85
CA VAL A 168 -10.83 17.99 9.24
C VAL A 168 -10.05 17.07 10.17
N LEU A 169 -10.23 15.76 10.04
CA LEU A 169 -9.51 14.77 10.84
C LEU A 169 -8.01 14.79 10.59
N GLN A 170 -7.61 14.92 9.32
CA GLN A 170 -6.22 15.05 8.94
C GLN A 170 -5.58 16.33 9.51
N GLN A 171 -6.35 17.43 9.59
CA GLN A 171 -5.89 18.66 10.21
C GLN A 171 -5.75 18.55 11.73
N ILE A 172 -6.62 17.79 12.39
CA ILE A 172 -6.54 17.52 13.83
C ILE A 172 -5.32 16.66 14.12
N GLU A 173 -5.13 15.58 13.36
CA GLU A 173 -4.01 14.66 13.51
C GLU A 173 -2.67 15.37 13.31
N GLY A 174 -2.53 16.20 12.27
CA GLY A 174 -1.30 16.95 12.01
C GLY A 174 -0.96 18.03 13.06
N ASN A 175 -1.86 18.31 14.02
CA ASN A 175 -1.63 19.25 15.12
C ASN A 175 -1.50 18.57 16.50
N LEU A 176 -1.57 17.24 16.57
CA LEU A 176 -1.34 16.42 17.76
C LEU A 176 0.13 16.04 17.89
#